data_76c549927caf3c9da8ffedcb3ea5107c
#
_entry.id   76c549927caf3c9da8ffedcb3ea5107c
#
_cell.length_a   1.000
_cell.length_b   1.000
_cell.length_c   1.000
_cell.angle_alpha   90.00
_cell.angle_beta   90.00
_cell.angle_gamma   90.00
#
_symmetry.space_group_name_H-M   'P 1'
#
loop_
_entity.id
_entity.type
_entity.pdbx_description
1 polymer ?
#
loop_
_entity_poly.entity_id
_entity_poly.type
_entity_poly.pdbx_seq_one_letter_code
_entity_poly.pdbx_strand_id
1 'polypeptide(L)'
;MSYHSLFYTYKDLSPWTEAGTNLICPLIVAMNEMGISGTQIRSLIREYEKEYIPVRLPEPETPPVTKENWRSCLGKKECYQGFVDFFDALIEREPEAIRQYFAVLADGIYSDALTGLIRLGYAFESGEQGEVARALAFLAAGYRPLSFELPPAETKLFVEQIISLQTVRPDYSFSDRRFDQRLNQIAANRDYLDTFARLEEENLNIYTLRAIAIRLARETGAESMKYLFCAVHAFRVIAPLFSNLPDRIQQFYLMMQAAYLAAGCPPLQPAEESALKNWSLIFRLSAFSRSAANLFFIYSCYREDQFAPSPIYAQMAYQTIHQEMEVKE
;
A
#
# COMPACT_ATOMS: atom_id res chain seq x y z
N MET A 1 18.02 2.12 21.68
CA MET A 1 16.58 2.28 21.84
C MET A 1 15.94 1.11 21.13
N SER A 2 15.02 0.41 21.77
CA SER A 2 14.35 -0.73 21.16
C SER A 2 13.36 -0.28 20.09
N TYR A 3 13.04 -1.17 19.15
CA TYR A 3 12.00 -1.02 18.16
C TYR A 3 10.66 -0.52 18.77
N HIS A 4 10.20 -1.14 19.86
CA HIS A 4 9.01 -0.74 20.60
C HIS A 4 9.05 0.72 21.06
N SER A 5 10.21 1.24 21.47
CA SER A 5 10.31 2.63 21.91
C SER A 5 10.20 3.64 20.77
N LEU A 6 10.54 3.26 19.53
CA LEU A 6 10.31 4.08 18.35
C LEU A 6 8.81 4.18 18.05
N PHE A 7 8.08 3.07 18.05
CA PHE A 7 6.63 3.10 17.89
C PHE A 7 5.95 3.96 18.96
N TYR A 8 6.37 3.79 20.21
CA TYR A 8 5.82 4.57 21.32
C TYR A 8 6.01 6.09 21.13
N THR A 9 7.14 6.50 20.53
CA THR A 9 7.44 7.91 20.25
C THR A 9 6.49 8.51 19.21
N TYR A 10 6.10 7.73 18.19
CA TYR A 10 5.36 8.22 17.03
C TYR A 10 3.87 7.82 17.01
N LYS A 11 3.40 7.08 18.00
CA LYS A 11 2.02 6.57 18.08
C LYS A 11 0.93 7.65 18.09
N ASP A 12 1.24 8.82 18.65
CA ASP A 12 0.29 9.91 18.85
C ASP A 12 0.32 10.94 17.69
N LEU A 13 1.00 10.62 16.60
CA LEU A 13 1.00 11.44 15.41
C LEU A 13 -0.22 11.15 14.54
N SER A 14 -0.79 12.22 13.99
CA SER A 14 -1.87 12.12 13.01
C SER A 14 -1.42 11.24 11.82
N PRO A 15 -2.28 10.34 11.33
CA PRO A 15 -1.98 9.62 10.09
C PRO A 15 -2.08 10.50 8.84
N TRP A 16 -2.62 11.72 8.97
CA TRP A 16 -2.68 12.71 7.89
C TRP A 16 -1.75 13.86 8.15
N THR A 17 -1.12 14.35 7.06
CA THR A 17 -0.32 15.58 7.03
C THR A 17 -0.84 16.49 5.92
N GLU A 18 -0.35 17.71 5.83
CA GLU A 18 -0.67 18.60 4.71
C GLU A 18 -0.17 18.05 3.37
N ALA A 19 0.97 17.36 3.37
CA ALA A 19 1.58 16.76 2.19
C ALA A 19 0.97 15.40 1.79
N GLY A 20 0.12 14.79 2.65
CA GLY A 20 -0.49 13.50 2.38
C GLY A 20 -0.66 12.63 3.62
N THR A 21 -0.22 11.38 3.55
CA THR A 21 -0.34 10.40 4.64
C THR A 21 0.98 10.24 5.37
N ASN A 22 0.91 10.19 6.71
CA ASN A 22 2.05 9.88 7.57
C ASN A 22 2.31 8.36 7.56
N LEU A 23 3.45 7.96 7.02
CA LEU A 23 3.89 6.57 6.91
C LEU A 23 5.06 6.23 7.85
N ILE A 24 5.30 7.01 8.91
CA ILE A 24 6.41 6.77 9.84
C ILE A 24 6.33 5.37 10.46
N CYS A 25 5.16 4.93 10.94
CA CYS A 25 5.04 3.62 11.58
C CYS A 25 5.31 2.46 10.61
N PRO A 26 4.70 2.39 9.41
CA PRO A 26 5.10 1.40 8.40
C PRO A 26 6.59 1.46 8.04
N LEU A 27 7.19 2.64 7.98
CA LEU A 27 8.61 2.81 7.71
C LEU A 27 9.49 2.20 8.81
N ILE A 28 9.13 2.40 10.08
CA ILE A 28 9.80 1.78 11.22
C ILE A 28 9.74 0.25 11.10
N VAL A 29 8.57 -0.33 10.73
CA VAL A 29 8.43 -1.77 10.50
C VAL A 29 9.40 -2.23 9.43
N ALA A 30 9.34 -1.65 8.25
CA ALA A 30 10.18 -2.05 7.12
C ALA A 30 11.68 -2.00 7.45
N MET A 31 12.14 -0.91 8.05
CA MET A 31 13.55 -0.74 8.39
C MET A 31 14.02 -1.70 9.48
N ASN A 32 13.20 -1.92 10.51
CA ASN A 32 13.54 -2.86 11.58
C ASN A 32 13.67 -4.30 11.06
N GLU A 33 12.71 -4.74 10.23
CA GLU A 33 12.72 -6.07 9.62
C GLU A 33 13.90 -6.28 8.66
N MET A 34 14.40 -5.22 8.04
CA MET A 34 15.64 -5.23 7.26
C MET A 34 16.91 -5.18 8.13
N GLY A 35 16.79 -5.13 9.46
CA GLY A 35 17.92 -5.07 10.39
C GLY A 35 18.64 -3.72 10.43
N ILE A 36 18.00 -2.65 10.00
CA ILE A 36 18.56 -1.29 10.04
C ILE A 36 18.58 -0.80 11.49
N SER A 37 19.69 -0.23 11.91
CA SER A 37 19.87 0.19 13.31
C SER A 37 18.89 1.31 13.73
N GLY A 38 18.44 1.30 14.98
CA GLY A 38 17.54 2.33 15.52
C GLY A 38 18.08 3.75 15.42
N THR A 39 19.40 3.95 15.32
CA THR A 39 20.04 5.25 15.07
C THR A 39 19.80 5.70 13.63
N GLN A 40 19.97 4.82 12.66
CA GLN A 40 19.72 5.09 11.24
C GLN A 40 18.22 5.32 10.97
N ILE A 41 17.34 4.51 11.60
CA ILE A 41 15.89 4.70 11.53
C ILE A 41 15.52 6.12 11.98
N ARG A 42 16.02 6.59 13.13
CA ARG A 42 15.76 7.97 13.60
C ARG A 42 16.32 9.03 12.67
N SER A 43 17.48 8.80 12.08
CA SER A 43 18.04 9.76 11.13
C SER A 43 17.15 9.93 9.91
N LEU A 44 16.65 8.83 9.35
CA LEU A 44 15.73 8.86 8.21
C LEU A 44 14.38 9.49 8.58
N ILE A 45 13.81 9.13 9.73
CA ILE A 45 12.55 9.73 10.17
C ILE A 45 12.68 11.24 10.30
N ARG A 46 13.80 11.77 10.82
CA ARG A 46 14.04 13.22 10.88
C ARG A 46 14.08 13.89 9.50
N GLU A 47 14.62 13.22 8.48
CA GLU A 47 14.58 13.74 7.11
C GLU A 47 13.14 13.69 6.56
N TYR A 48 12.41 12.59 6.80
CA TYR A 48 11.01 12.46 6.44
C TYR A 48 10.13 13.52 7.10
N GLU A 49 10.35 13.83 8.39
CA GLU A 49 9.61 14.86 9.14
C GLU A 49 9.78 16.26 8.55
N LYS A 50 10.90 16.57 7.90
CA LYS A 50 11.10 17.85 7.22
C LYS A 50 10.18 18.04 6.02
N GLU A 51 9.90 16.95 5.31
CA GLU A 51 9.04 16.96 4.14
C GLU A 51 7.55 16.84 4.50
N TYR A 52 7.23 15.98 5.45
CA TYR A 52 5.85 15.59 5.79
C TYR A 52 5.31 16.19 7.09
N ILE A 53 6.00 17.11 7.72
CA ILE A 53 5.66 17.84 8.95
C ILE A 53 4.54 17.15 9.76
N PRO A 54 4.90 16.20 10.66
CA PRO A 54 3.88 15.43 11.36
C PRO A 54 3.10 16.33 12.33
N VAL A 55 1.79 16.15 12.35
CA VAL A 55 0.89 16.87 13.25
C VAL A 55 0.50 15.93 14.39
N ARG A 56 0.49 16.41 15.63
CA ARG A 56 -0.07 15.65 16.74
C ARG A 56 -1.58 15.56 16.61
N LEU A 57 -2.12 14.43 17.02
CA LEU A 57 -3.57 14.26 17.10
C LEU A 57 -4.14 15.31 18.06
N PRO A 58 -5.19 16.04 17.67
CA PRO A 58 -5.93 16.88 18.59
C PRO A 58 -6.62 16.01 19.67
N GLU A 59 -6.95 16.62 20.80
CA GLU A 59 -7.84 15.95 21.76
C GLU A 59 -9.18 15.60 21.09
N PRO A 60 -9.74 14.41 21.34
CA PRO A 60 -10.97 13.99 20.68
C PRO A 60 -12.15 14.86 21.12
N GLU A 61 -12.72 15.60 20.19
CA GLU A 61 -13.94 16.38 20.39
C GLU A 61 -15.23 15.57 20.12
N THR A 62 -15.07 14.35 19.61
CA THR A 62 -16.17 13.49 19.16
C THR A 62 -16.54 12.45 20.23
N PRO A 63 -17.81 12.02 20.29
CA PRO A 63 -18.22 10.92 21.15
C PRO A 63 -17.43 9.64 20.86
N PRO A 64 -17.24 8.79 21.87
CA PRO A 64 -16.56 7.51 21.70
C PRO A 64 -17.20 6.67 20.57
N VAL A 65 -16.37 5.98 19.80
CA VAL A 65 -16.85 5.00 18.82
C VAL A 65 -17.23 3.72 19.56
N THR A 66 -18.42 3.20 19.27
CA THR A 66 -18.99 2.00 19.90
C THR A 66 -19.49 1.02 18.85
N LYS A 67 -19.88 -0.22 19.27
CA LYS A 67 -20.48 -1.23 18.38
C LYS A 67 -21.75 -0.72 17.69
N GLU A 68 -22.47 0.22 18.30
CA GLU A 68 -23.73 0.77 17.81
C GLU A 68 -23.55 1.90 16.80
N ASN A 69 -22.54 2.76 17.01
CA ASN A 69 -22.36 3.99 16.22
C ASN A 69 -21.21 3.96 15.19
N TRP A 70 -20.32 2.95 15.19
CA TRP A 70 -19.11 2.93 14.37
C TRP A 70 -19.36 3.17 12.87
N ARG A 71 -20.47 2.64 12.35
CA ARG A 71 -20.82 2.83 10.93
C ARG A 71 -21.13 4.28 10.58
N SER A 72 -21.72 5.01 11.51
CA SER A 72 -22.01 6.44 11.33
C SER A 72 -20.75 7.32 11.43
N CYS A 73 -19.66 6.77 11.96
CA CYS A 73 -18.35 7.41 12.07
C CYS A 73 -17.43 7.13 10.87
N LEU A 74 -17.80 6.19 9.98
CA LEU A 74 -17.01 5.87 8.80
C LEU A 74 -16.80 7.09 7.90
N GLY A 75 -15.57 7.27 7.42
CA GLY A 75 -15.18 8.38 6.55
C GLY A 75 -15.01 9.72 7.27
N LYS A 76 -15.09 9.75 8.60
CA LYS A 76 -14.95 10.96 9.42
C LYS A 76 -13.59 10.96 10.12
N LYS A 77 -12.67 11.81 9.65
CA LYS A 77 -11.30 11.91 10.19
C LYS A 77 -11.26 12.27 11.66
N GLU A 78 -12.21 13.09 12.12
CA GLU A 78 -12.38 13.47 13.52
C GLU A 78 -12.67 12.27 14.45
N CYS A 79 -13.21 11.17 13.91
CA CYS A 79 -13.47 9.95 14.68
C CYS A 79 -12.22 9.03 14.81
N TYR A 80 -11.07 9.42 14.27
CA TYR A 80 -9.88 8.55 14.23
C TYR A 80 -9.47 8.02 15.59
N GLN A 81 -9.32 8.88 16.60
CA GLN A 81 -8.93 8.43 17.94
C GLN A 81 -9.98 7.50 18.56
N GLY A 82 -11.27 7.80 18.37
CA GLY A 82 -12.35 6.91 18.81
C GLY A 82 -12.29 5.53 18.16
N PHE A 83 -11.92 5.46 16.87
CA PHE A 83 -11.67 4.19 16.19
C PHE A 83 -10.41 3.48 16.70
N VAL A 84 -9.34 4.21 17.06
CA VAL A 84 -8.15 3.59 17.67
C VAL A 84 -8.53 2.88 18.96
N ASP A 85 -9.21 3.58 19.86
CA ASP A 85 -9.64 3.04 21.16
C ASP A 85 -10.61 1.86 20.99
N PHE A 86 -11.52 1.96 20.00
CA PHE A 86 -12.46 0.91 19.67
C PHE A 86 -11.78 -0.36 19.17
N PHE A 87 -10.86 -0.24 18.20
CA PHE A 87 -10.17 -1.41 17.64
C PHE A 87 -9.13 -1.98 18.61
N ASP A 88 -8.47 -1.15 19.42
CA ASP A 88 -7.54 -1.63 20.44
C ASP A 88 -8.26 -2.50 21.48
N ALA A 89 -9.41 -2.04 21.99
CA ALA A 89 -10.25 -2.81 22.89
C ALA A 89 -10.81 -4.08 22.23
N LEU A 90 -11.13 -4.02 20.92
CA LEU A 90 -11.64 -5.19 20.17
C LEU A 90 -10.55 -6.25 20.00
N ILE A 91 -9.32 -5.85 19.63
CA ILE A 91 -8.18 -6.76 19.44
C ILE A 91 -7.84 -7.45 20.77
N GLU A 92 -7.87 -6.70 21.87
CA GLU A 92 -7.57 -7.24 23.20
C GLU A 92 -8.60 -8.28 23.65
N ARG A 93 -9.89 -8.02 23.44
CA ARG A 93 -10.99 -8.82 24.03
C ARG A 93 -11.60 -9.83 23.09
N GLU A 94 -11.73 -9.50 21.80
CA GLU A 94 -12.48 -10.26 20.81
C GLU A 94 -11.74 -10.27 19.45
N PRO A 95 -10.48 -10.75 19.34
CA PRO A 95 -9.68 -10.59 18.12
C PRO A 95 -10.35 -11.19 16.88
N GLU A 96 -11.15 -12.25 17.01
CA GLU A 96 -11.88 -12.86 15.90
C GLU A 96 -12.99 -11.94 15.32
N ALA A 97 -13.49 -10.99 16.13
CA ALA A 97 -14.49 -10.05 15.67
C ALA A 97 -13.95 -9.03 14.62
N ILE A 98 -12.62 -8.86 14.54
CA ILE A 98 -12.00 -7.98 13.52
C ILE A 98 -12.50 -8.30 12.12
N ARG A 99 -12.66 -9.58 11.79
CA ARG A 99 -13.15 -10.01 10.46
C ARG A 99 -14.52 -9.44 10.12
N GLN A 100 -15.42 -9.29 11.11
CA GLN A 100 -16.76 -8.75 10.89
C GLN A 100 -16.71 -7.26 10.53
N TYR A 101 -15.86 -6.49 11.22
CA TYR A 101 -15.65 -5.07 10.91
C TYR A 101 -14.90 -4.89 9.62
N PHE A 102 -13.87 -5.70 9.39
CA PHE A 102 -13.07 -5.68 8.18
C PHE A 102 -13.89 -6.00 6.93
N ALA A 103 -14.91 -6.85 7.03
CA ALA A 103 -15.81 -7.15 5.90
C ALA A 103 -16.45 -5.87 5.29
N VAL A 104 -16.73 -4.86 6.13
CA VAL A 104 -17.22 -3.55 5.68
C VAL A 104 -16.05 -2.66 5.23
N LEU A 105 -14.95 -2.60 6.02
CA LEU A 105 -13.79 -1.77 5.68
C LEU A 105 -13.12 -2.19 4.38
N ALA A 106 -13.28 -3.45 3.97
CA ALA A 106 -12.72 -4.01 2.75
C ALA A 106 -13.16 -3.25 1.47
N ASP A 107 -14.32 -2.59 1.49
CA ASP A 107 -14.78 -1.78 0.36
C ASP A 107 -14.04 -0.44 0.27
N GLY A 108 -13.40 -0.01 1.36
CA GLY A 108 -12.62 1.23 1.46
C GLY A 108 -11.11 1.04 1.36
N ILE A 109 -10.58 -0.18 1.15
CA ILE A 109 -9.13 -0.44 1.15
C ILE A 109 -8.37 0.26 0.02
N TYR A 110 -9.06 0.69 -1.01
CA TYR A 110 -8.48 1.42 -2.14
C TYR A 110 -8.41 2.94 -1.92
N SER A 111 -8.95 3.43 -0.80
CA SER A 111 -8.91 4.85 -0.43
C SER A 111 -7.49 5.37 -0.25
N ASP A 112 -7.35 6.69 -0.36
CA ASP A 112 -6.09 7.40 -0.12
C ASP A 112 -4.89 6.77 -0.88
N ALA A 113 -5.13 6.43 -2.16
CA ALA A 113 -4.13 5.81 -3.02
C ALA A 113 -3.51 4.52 -2.45
N LEU A 114 -4.32 3.63 -1.88
CA LEU A 114 -3.89 2.35 -1.30
C LEU A 114 -3.07 2.46 0.00
N THR A 115 -2.87 3.67 0.52
CA THR A 115 -2.01 3.89 1.69
C THR A 115 -2.54 3.17 2.93
N GLY A 116 -3.87 3.16 3.12
CA GLY A 116 -4.50 2.45 4.23
C GLY A 116 -4.28 0.94 4.17
N LEU A 117 -4.33 0.38 2.95
CA LEU A 117 -4.02 -1.03 2.71
C LEU A 117 -2.57 -1.35 3.05
N ILE A 118 -1.62 -0.54 2.55
CA ILE A 118 -0.18 -0.71 2.82
C ILE A 118 0.07 -0.63 4.33
N ARG A 119 -0.47 0.38 5.00
CA ARG A 119 -0.33 0.54 6.45
C ARG A 119 -0.86 -0.67 7.21
N LEU A 120 -2.02 -1.19 6.83
CA LEU A 120 -2.62 -2.35 7.49
C LEU A 120 -1.78 -3.62 7.30
N GLY A 121 -1.32 -3.90 6.08
CA GLY A 121 -0.46 -5.05 5.81
C GLY A 121 0.82 -5.04 6.65
N TYR A 122 1.50 -3.89 6.69
CA TYR A 122 2.74 -3.75 7.49
C TYR A 122 2.47 -3.84 9.00
N ALA A 123 1.32 -3.32 9.47
CA ALA A 123 0.92 -3.45 10.86
C ALA A 123 0.73 -4.92 11.27
N PHE A 124 0.07 -5.71 10.41
CA PHE A 124 -0.07 -7.16 10.65
C PHE A 124 1.28 -7.89 10.67
N GLU A 125 2.21 -7.53 9.78
CA GLU A 125 3.54 -8.13 9.77
C GLU A 125 4.39 -7.75 10.98
N SER A 126 4.18 -6.57 11.55
CA SER A 126 4.89 -6.14 12.76
C SER A 126 4.53 -6.95 14.00
N GLY A 127 3.33 -7.55 14.03
CA GLY A 127 2.75 -8.17 15.22
C GLY A 127 2.36 -7.19 16.32
N GLU A 128 2.49 -5.87 16.11
CA GLU A 128 2.16 -4.83 17.10
C GLU A 128 0.66 -4.54 17.11
N GLN A 129 -0.05 -5.07 18.09
CA GLN A 129 -1.50 -4.93 18.21
C GLN A 129 -1.99 -3.48 18.14
N GLY A 130 -1.31 -2.57 18.85
CA GLY A 130 -1.66 -1.15 18.83
C GLY A 130 -1.47 -0.51 17.44
N GLU A 131 -0.54 -0.98 16.59
CA GLU A 131 -0.41 -0.47 15.22
C GLU A 131 -1.48 -1.08 14.31
N VAL A 132 -1.88 -2.33 14.51
CA VAL A 132 -3.04 -2.92 13.83
C VAL A 132 -4.31 -2.13 14.13
N ALA A 133 -4.54 -1.76 15.40
CA ALA A 133 -5.67 -0.92 15.78
C ALA A 133 -5.65 0.44 15.07
N ARG A 134 -4.48 1.11 15.01
CA ARG A 134 -4.31 2.40 14.32
C ARG A 134 -4.49 2.28 12.81
N ALA A 135 -4.03 1.19 12.20
CA ALA A 135 -4.19 0.96 10.77
C ALA A 135 -5.67 0.71 10.40
N LEU A 136 -6.40 -0.06 11.21
CA LEU A 136 -7.85 -0.25 11.07
C LEU A 136 -8.60 1.07 11.28
N ALA A 137 -8.20 1.86 12.28
CA ALA A 137 -8.77 3.17 12.55
C ALA A 137 -8.55 4.15 11.39
N PHE A 138 -7.37 4.11 10.78
CA PHE A 138 -7.06 4.91 9.59
C PHE A 138 -7.96 4.56 8.41
N LEU A 139 -8.15 3.26 8.14
CA LEU A 139 -9.08 2.79 7.12
C LEU A 139 -10.52 3.22 7.42
N ALA A 140 -10.95 3.11 8.68
CA ALA A 140 -12.32 3.47 9.07
C ALA A 140 -12.56 4.98 8.98
N ALA A 141 -11.66 5.81 9.51
CA ALA A 141 -11.79 7.26 9.50
C ALA A 141 -11.56 7.88 8.11
N GLY A 142 -10.76 7.22 7.25
CA GLY A 142 -10.56 7.59 5.85
C GLY A 142 -11.49 6.86 4.88
N TYR A 143 -12.47 6.11 5.38
CA TYR A 143 -13.30 5.21 4.58
C TYR A 143 -13.99 5.94 3.42
N ARG A 144 -13.69 5.50 2.22
CA ARG A 144 -14.35 5.90 0.98
C ARG A 144 -14.46 4.66 0.11
N PRO A 145 -15.65 4.06 0.00
CA PRO A 145 -15.80 2.88 -0.83
C PRO A 145 -15.46 3.23 -2.28
N LEU A 146 -14.55 2.47 -2.84
CA LEU A 146 -14.18 2.52 -4.25
C LEU A 146 -14.42 1.12 -4.81
N SER A 147 -15.49 0.98 -5.56
CA SER A 147 -15.79 -0.25 -6.26
C SER A 147 -15.75 0.00 -7.76
N PHE A 148 -15.17 -0.95 -8.49
CA PHE A 148 -15.24 -0.96 -9.94
C PHE A 148 -16.41 -1.84 -10.35
N GLU A 149 -17.27 -1.33 -11.23
CA GLU A 149 -18.24 -2.20 -11.90
C GLU A 149 -17.48 -3.28 -12.64
N LEU A 150 -17.93 -4.52 -12.50
CA LEU A 150 -17.31 -5.62 -13.23
C LEU A 150 -17.55 -5.40 -14.73
N PRO A 151 -16.47 -5.32 -15.54
CA PRO A 151 -16.60 -5.22 -16.98
C PRO A 151 -17.36 -6.43 -17.54
N PRO A 152 -17.86 -6.37 -18.79
CA PRO A 152 -18.33 -7.55 -19.49
C PRO A 152 -17.35 -8.70 -19.35
N ALA A 153 -17.82 -9.95 -19.51
CA ALA A 153 -17.04 -11.16 -19.26
C ALA A 153 -15.85 -11.37 -20.23
N GLU A 154 -15.32 -10.29 -20.80
CA GLU A 154 -14.13 -10.33 -21.64
C GLU A 154 -12.89 -10.52 -20.75
N THR A 155 -12.22 -11.65 -20.94
CA THR A 155 -10.92 -11.94 -20.33
C THR A 155 -9.83 -11.68 -21.35
N LYS A 156 -8.71 -11.10 -20.91
CA LYS A 156 -7.52 -10.87 -21.73
C LYS A 156 -6.29 -11.33 -20.98
N LEU A 157 -5.31 -11.83 -21.71
CA LEU A 157 -3.98 -12.00 -21.16
C LEU A 157 -3.46 -10.66 -20.66
N PHE A 158 -2.74 -10.67 -19.54
CA PHE A 158 -2.25 -9.44 -18.91
C PHE A 158 -1.52 -8.50 -19.88
N VAL A 159 -0.66 -9.06 -20.75
CA VAL A 159 0.12 -8.26 -21.72
C VAL A 159 -0.81 -7.58 -22.74
N GLU A 160 -1.79 -8.31 -23.26
CA GLU A 160 -2.78 -7.78 -24.20
C GLU A 160 -3.60 -6.66 -23.55
N GLN A 161 -3.98 -6.85 -22.28
CA GLN A 161 -4.68 -5.85 -21.53
C GLN A 161 -3.86 -4.57 -21.33
N ILE A 162 -2.59 -4.67 -20.97
CA ILE A 162 -1.70 -3.51 -20.83
C ILE A 162 -1.53 -2.78 -22.16
N ILE A 163 -1.35 -3.49 -23.26
CA ILE A 163 -1.27 -2.89 -24.60
C ILE A 163 -2.60 -2.16 -24.92
N SER A 164 -3.73 -2.77 -24.61
CA SER A 164 -5.05 -2.16 -24.78
C SER A 164 -5.16 -0.85 -23.97
N LEU A 165 -4.75 -0.85 -22.69
CA LEU A 165 -4.77 0.32 -21.84
C LEU A 165 -3.82 1.44 -22.33
N GLN A 166 -2.70 1.11 -22.96
CA GLN A 166 -1.78 2.11 -23.54
C GLN A 166 -2.40 2.87 -24.71
N THR A 167 -3.41 2.30 -25.37
CA THR A 167 -4.15 3.00 -26.43
C THR A 167 -5.20 3.96 -25.87
N VAL A 168 -5.59 3.80 -24.63
CA VAL A 168 -6.50 4.69 -23.92
C VAL A 168 -5.69 5.87 -23.39
N ARG A 169 -5.87 7.05 -23.98
CA ARG A 169 -5.23 8.27 -23.48
C ARG A 169 -6.21 8.98 -22.56
N PRO A 170 -5.89 9.08 -21.26
CA PRO A 170 -6.71 9.88 -20.36
C PRO A 170 -6.79 11.34 -20.82
N ASP A 171 -7.99 11.89 -20.93
CA ASP A 171 -8.24 13.27 -21.38
C ASP A 171 -7.88 14.34 -20.34
N TYR A 172 -7.08 14.00 -19.33
CA TYR A 172 -6.72 14.91 -18.25
C TYR A 172 -5.20 15.01 -18.06
N SER A 173 -4.73 16.18 -17.65
CA SER A 173 -3.34 16.38 -17.28
C SER A 173 -3.04 15.66 -15.96
N PHE A 174 -2.04 14.81 -15.97
CA PHE A 174 -1.56 14.15 -14.74
C PHE A 174 -0.65 15.05 -13.89
N SER A 175 -0.15 16.17 -14.44
CA SER A 175 0.86 17.01 -13.81
C SER A 175 0.38 17.71 -12.53
N ASP A 176 -0.90 18.08 -12.47
CA ASP A 176 -1.43 18.91 -11.38
C ASP A 176 -2.38 18.17 -10.43
N ARG A 177 -2.49 16.83 -10.57
CA ARG A 177 -3.45 16.06 -9.78
C ARG A 177 -2.77 14.95 -9.02
N ARG A 178 -3.15 14.82 -7.76
CA ARG A 178 -2.69 13.73 -6.91
C ARG A 178 -3.18 12.37 -7.46
N PHE A 179 -2.41 11.34 -7.20
CA PHE A 179 -2.68 9.99 -7.68
C PHE A 179 -4.05 9.46 -7.22
N ASP A 180 -4.43 9.73 -5.96
CA ASP A 180 -5.76 9.38 -5.41
C ASP A 180 -6.91 10.06 -6.15
N GLN A 181 -6.73 11.32 -6.59
CA GLN A 181 -7.74 12.05 -7.36
C GLN A 181 -7.91 11.44 -8.77
N ARG A 182 -6.81 11.04 -9.40
CA ARG A 182 -6.84 10.36 -10.71
C ARG A 182 -7.55 9.01 -10.63
N LEU A 183 -7.28 8.22 -9.59
CA LEU A 183 -7.96 6.95 -9.34
C LEU A 183 -9.46 7.14 -9.19
N ASN A 184 -9.89 8.12 -8.40
CA ASN A 184 -11.32 8.42 -8.22
C ASN A 184 -11.98 8.83 -9.53
N GLN A 185 -11.30 9.60 -10.38
CA GLN A 185 -11.82 10.00 -11.69
C GLN A 185 -11.97 8.82 -12.64
N ILE A 186 -10.98 7.91 -12.66
CA ILE A 186 -11.04 6.71 -13.47
C ILE A 186 -12.20 5.81 -13.01
N ALA A 187 -12.33 5.60 -11.71
CA ALA A 187 -13.41 4.80 -11.14
C ALA A 187 -14.82 5.36 -11.39
N ALA A 188 -14.93 6.68 -11.57
CA ALA A 188 -16.20 7.36 -11.86
C ALA A 188 -16.51 7.48 -13.36
N ASN A 189 -15.56 7.14 -14.25
CA ASN A 189 -15.71 7.33 -15.68
C ASN A 189 -15.95 6.00 -16.41
N ARG A 190 -17.14 5.86 -17.00
CA ARG A 190 -17.57 4.66 -17.73
C ARG A 190 -16.64 4.32 -18.89
N ASP A 191 -16.17 5.32 -19.64
CA ASP A 191 -15.32 5.11 -20.80
C ASP A 191 -13.99 4.41 -20.43
N TYR A 192 -13.47 4.68 -19.24
CA TYR A 192 -12.30 3.95 -18.74
C TYR A 192 -12.67 2.55 -18.27
N LEU A 193 -13.78 2.41 -17.54
CA LEU A 193 -14.20 1.11 -17.00
C LEU A 193 -14.53 0.11 -18.14
N ASP A 194 -15.07 0.57 -19.24
CA ASP A 194 -15.40 -0.26 -20.41
C ASP A 194 -14.13 -0.81 -21.12
N THR A 195 -12.94 -0.25 -20.82
CA THR A 195 -11.66 -0.78 -21.33
C THR A 195 -11.04 -1.85 -20.44
N PHE A 196 -11.57 -2.05 -19.22
CA PHE A 196 -11.01 -3.01 -18.27
C PHE A 196 -11.38 -4.44 -18.66
N ALA A 197 -10.48 -5.37 -18.35
CA ALA A 197 -10.70 -6.79 -18.52
C ALA A 197 -10.71 -7.51 -17.17
N ARG A 198 -11.35 -8.66 -17.13
CA ARG A 198 -11.33 -9.58 -15.99
C ARG A 198 -10.13 -10.50 -16.04
N LEU A 199 -9.73 -11.02 -14.88
CA LEU A 199 -8.93 -12.22 -14.83
C LEU A 199 -9.80 -13.45 -15.14
N GLU A 200 -9.24 -14.41 -15.83
CA GLU A 200 -9.83 -15.75 -15.98
C GLU A 200 -9.95 -16.42 -14.61
N GLU A 201 -10.94 -17.28 -14.42
CA GLU A 201 -11.24 -17.90 -13.14
C GLU A 201 -10.03 -18.67 -12.56
N GLU A 202 -9.28 -19.37 -13.41
CA GLU A 202 -8.07 -20.09 -13.03
C GLU A 202 -6.93 -19.18 -12.53
N ASN A 203 -6.96 -17.89 -12.92
CA ASN A 203 -5.99 -16.86 -12.57
C ASN A 203 -6.41 -16.01 -11.35
N LEU A 204 -7.58 -16.27 -10.74
CA LEU A 204 -8.06 -15.57 -9.56
C LEU A 204 -7.30 -16.01 -8.29
N ASN A 205 -6.03 -15.73 -8.25
CA ASN A 205 -5.16 -16.07 -7.12
C ASN A 205 -4.11 -14.98 -6.84
N ILE A 206 -3.58 -14.99 -5.63
CA ILE A 206 -2.58 -14.03 -5.15
C ILE A 206 -1.28 -14.06 -5.99
N TYR A 207 -0.88 -15.23 -6.47
CA TYR A 207 0.36 -15.36 -7.25
C TYR A 207 0.28 -14.60 -8.57
N THR A 208 -0.89 -14.60 -9.20
CA THR A 208 -1.15 -13.81 -10.42
C THR A 208 -1.00 -12.31 -10.17
N LEU A 209 -1.63 -11.77 -9.11
CA LEU A 209 -1.49 -10.34 -8.77
C LEU A 209 -0.02 -9.95 -8.51
N ARG A 210 0.73 -10.80 -7.78
CA ARG A 210 2.15 -10.59 -7.49
C ARG A 210 2.99 -10.57 -8.76
N ALA A 211 2.78 -11.54 -9.64
CA ALA A 211 3.51 -11.64 -10.92
C ALA A 211 3.26 -10.41 -11.80
N ILE A 212 2.01 -9.95 -11.88
CA ILE A 212 1.63 -8.75 -12.62
C ILE A 212 2.30 -7.51 -12.02
N ALA A 213 2.19 -7.31 -10.71
CA ALA A 213 2.69 -6.10 -10.06
C ALA A 213 4.21 -5.97 -10.13
N ILE A 214 4.97 -7.05 -9.88
CA ILE A 214 6.43 -7.00 -9.97
C ILE A 214 6.89 -6.81 -11.41
N ARG A 215 6.17 -7.38 -12.38
CA ARG A 215 6.43 -7.17 -13.80
C ARG A 215 6.19 -5.71 -14.19
N LEU A 216 5.07 -5.10 -13.79
CA LEU A 216 4.80 -3.68 -14.02
C LEU A 216 5.89 -2.81 -13.39
N ALA A 217 6.27 -3.05 -12.15
CA ALA A 217 7.34 -2.30 -11.49
C ALA A 217 8.67 -2.40 -12.24
N ARG A 218 9.01 -3.61 -12.72
CA ARG A 218 10.26 -3.88 -13.45
C ARG A 218 10.29 -3.26 -14.84
N GLU A 219 9.25 -3.50 -15.63
CA GLU A 219 9.22 -3.12 -17.04
C GLU A 219 8.91 -1.64 -17.27
N THR A 220 8.29 -0.96 -16.28
CA THR A 220 8.06 0.48 -16.37
C THR A 220 9.12 1.32 -15.67
N GLY A 221 9.77 0.78 -14.63
CA GLY A 221 10.63 1.55 -13.72
C GLY A 221 9.89 2.63 -12.92
N ALA A 222 8.58 2.79 -13.12
CA ALA A 222 7.79 3.87 -12.55
C ALA A 222 7.60 3.69 -11.02
N GLU A 223 7.79 4.78 -10.27
CA GLU A 223 7.63 4.79 -8.81
C GLU A 223 6.21 4.39 -8.39
N SER A 224 5.18 4.84 -9.12
CA SER A 224 3.80 4.45 -8.89
C SER A 224 3.56 2.94 -9.04
N MET A 225 4.29 2.26 -9.92
CA MET A 225 4.19 0.81 -10.08
C MET A 225 4.96 0.05 -9.00
N LYS A 226 6.06 0.59 -8.50
CA LYS A 226 6.72 0.09 -7.29
C LYS A 226 5.79 0.21 -6.07
N TYR A 227 5.09 1.33 -5.95
CA TYR A 227 4.10 1.55 -4.89
C TYR A 227 2.90 0.59 -5.01
N LEU A 228 2.41 0.34 -6.22
CA LEU A 228 1.38 -0.66 -6.47
C LEU A 228 1.83 -2.07 -6.04
N PHE A 229 3.09 -2.42 -6.26
CA PHE A 229 3.64 -3.70 -5.77
C PHE A 229 3.63 -3.78 -4.23
N CYS A 230 3.95 -2.69 -3.52
CA CYS A 230 3.80 -2.63 -2.06
C CYS A 230 2.35 -2.86 -1.61
N ALA A 231 1.37 -2.35 -2.37
CA ALA A 231 -0.03 -2.58 -2.07
C ALA A 231 -0.47 -4.03 -2.33
N VAL A 232 0.07 -4.69 -3.38
CA VAL A 232 -0.17 -6.13 -3.63
C VAL A 232 0.41 -6.99 -2.51
N HIS A 233 1.62 -6.66 -2.04
CA HIS A 233 2.22 -7.29 -0.87
C HIS A 233 1.32 -7.15 0.35
N ALA A 234 0.87 -5.95 0.69
CA ALA A 234 -0.04 -5.70 1.80
C ALA A 234 -1.37 -6.45 1.65
N PHE A 235 -1.95 -6.47 0.44
CA PHE A 235 -3.16 -7.23 0.13
C PHE A 235 -2.98 -8.72 0.43
N ARG A 236 -1.84 -9.32 0.06
CA ARG A 236 -1.51 -10.70 0.38
C ARG A 236 -1.48 -10.93 1.90
N VAL A 237 -0.87 -10.04 2.65
CA VAL A 237 -0.76 -10.16 4.11
C VAL A 237 -2.13 -10.18 4.77
N ILE A 238 -3.05 -9.31 4.32
CA ILE A 238 -4.40 -9.24 4.89
C ILE A 238 -5.41 -10.19 4.21
N ALA A 239 -5.00 -10.95 3.21
CA ALA A 239 -5.88 -11.89 2.49
C ALA A 239 -6.69 -12.82 3.40
N PRO A 240 -6.17 -13.32 4.55
CA PRO A 240 -6.94 -14.14 5.48
C PRO A 240 -8.15 -13.45 6.13
N LEU A 241 -8.25 -12.12 6.04
CA LEU A 241 -9.39 -11.35 6.57
C LEU A 241 -10.58 -11.31 5.63
N PHE A 242 -10.40 -11.59 4.33
CA PHE A 242 -11.48 -11.53 3.35
C PHE A 242 -12.36 -12.77 3.42
N SER A 243 -13.67 -12.56 3.43
CA SER A 243 -14.67 -13.64 3.38
C SER A 243 -14.83 -14.24 1.98
N ASN A 244 -14.61 -13.44 0.93
CA ASN A 244 -14.64 -13.87 -0.47
C ASN A 244 -13.37 -13.37 -1.18
N LEU A 245 -12.30 -14.14 -1.08
CA LEU A 245 -11.01 -13.77 -1.64
C LEU A 245 -11.00 -13.71 -3.18
N PRO A 246 -11.64 -14.61 -3.95
CA PRO A 246 -11.67 -14.51 -5.40
C PRO A 246 -12.26 -13.19 -5.90
N ASP A 247 -13.39 -12.74 -5.36
CA ASP A 247 -14.00 -11.45 -5.73
C ASP A 247 -13.08 -10.28 -5.39
N ARG A 248 -12.39 -10.33 -4.24
CA ARG A 248 -11.42 -9.31 -3.83
C ARG A 248 -10.20 -9.27 -4.73
N ILE A 249 -9.73 -10.41 -5.20
CA ILE A 249 -8.66 -10.51 -6.19
C ILE A 249 -9.11 -9.88 -7.51
N GLN A 250 -10.33 -10.18 -7.98
CA GLN A 250 -10.86 -9.57 -9.18
C GLN A 250 -10.97 -8.05 -9.07
N GLN A 251 -11.49 -7.53 -7.95
CA GLN A 251 -11.57 -6.09 -7.68
C GLN A 251 -10.18 -5.44 -7.60
N PHE A 252 -9.21 -6.13 -6.98
CA PHE A 252 -7.85 -5.63 -6.92
C PHE A 252 -7.18 -5.60 -8.30
N TYR A 253 -7.46 -6.56 -9.17
CA TYR A 253 -6.97 -6.54 -10.54
C TYR A 253 -7.54 -5.35 -11.35
N LEU A 254 -8.82 -5.01 -11.17
CA LEU A 254 -9.39 -3.80 -11.77
C LEU A 254 -8.72 -2.53 -11.20
N MET A 255 -8.45 -2.52 -9.89
CA MET A 255 -7.68 -1.45 -9.26
C MET A 255 -6.27 -1.31 -9.84
N MET A 256 -5.60 -2.42 -10.17
CA MET A 256 -4.26 -2.37 -10.80
C MET A 256 -4.32 -1.73 -12.19
N GLN A 257 -5.35 -2.01 -12.97
CA GLN A 257 -5.59 -1.38 -14.27
C GLN A 257 -5.84 0.12 -14.11
N ALA A 258 -6.68 0.51 -13.15
CA ALA A 258 -6.91 1.91 -12.82
C ALA A 258 -5.64 2.62 -12.36
N ALA A 259 -4.81 1.96 -11.55
CA ALA A 259 -3.53 2.50 -11.11
C ALA A 259 -2.55 2.69 -12.26
N TYR A 260 -2.52 1.77 -13.22
CA TYR A 260 -1.69 1.89 -14.42
C TYR A 260 -2.12 3.09 -15.30
N LEU A 261 -3.44 3.26 -15.53
CA LEU A 261 -3.98 4.44 -16.19
C LEU A 261 -3.65 5.74 -15.42
N ALA A 262 -3.87 5.73 -14.09
CA ALA A 262 -3.57 6.88 -13.23
C ALA A 262 -2.08 7.27 -13.24
N ALA A 263 -1.20 6.31 -13.47
CA ALA A 263 0.24 6.53 -13.65
C ALA A 263 0.60 7.11 -15.03
N GLY A 264 -0.35 7.25 -15.95
CA GLY A 264 -0.12 7.74 -17.31
C GLY A 264 0.33 6.68 -18.29
N CYS A 265 -0.01 5.42 -18.05
CA CYS A 265 0.34 4.27 -18.90
C CYS A 265 1.84 4.24 -19.23
N PRO A 266 2.74 4.19 -18.26
CA PRO A 266 4.17 4.19 -18.52
C PRO A 266 4.53 3.02 -19.47
N PRO A 267 5.40 3.24 -20.49
CA PRO A 267 5.71 2.22 -21.46
C PRO A 267 6.42 1.05 -20.82
N LEU A 268 6.07 -0.17 -21.25
CA LEU A 268 6.82 -1.37 -20.88
C LEU A 268 8.14 -1.41 -21.66
N GLN A 269 9.23 -1.58 -20.95
CA GLN A 269 10.57 -1.73 -21.53
C GLN A 269 11.14 -3.10 -21.19
N PRO A 270 11.92 -3.71 -22.10
CA PRO A 270 12.64 -4.92 -21.76
C PRO A 270 13.51 -4.67 -20.52
N ALA A 271 13.33 -5.48 -19.51
CA ALA A 271 14.12 -5.36 -18.30
C ALA A 271 15.52 -5.92 -18.51
N GLU A 272 16.54 -5.18 -18.10
CA GLU A 272 17.91 -5.68 -18.07
C GLU A 272 18.06 -6.77 -17.01
N GLU A 273 18.75 -7.84 -17.39
CA GLU A 273 19.16 -8.86 -16.41
C GLU A 273 20.30 -8.32 -15.54
N SER A 274 20.05 -8.20 -14.26
CA SER A 274 21.10 -7.85 -13.30
C SER A 274 21.62 -9.10 -12.58
N ALA A 275 22.91 -9.06 -12.19
CA ALA A 275 23.49 -10.14 -11.41
C ALA A 275 22.75 -10.31 -10.08
N LEU A 276 22.52 -11.56 -9.67
CA LEU A 276 21.93 -11.91 -8.39
C LEU A 276 22.74 -11.28 -7.25
N LYS A 277 22.05 -10.60 -6.35
CA LYS A 277 22.63 -10.03 -5.13
C LYS A 277 21.96 -10.66 -3.91
N ASN A 278 22.71 -10.78 -2.81
CA ASN A 278 22.14 -11.31 -1.58
C ASN A 278 21.46 -10.20 -0.75
N TRP A 279 20.48 -10.56 0.02
CA TRP A 279 19.70 -9.65 0.86
C TRP A 279 20.56 -8.90 1.89
N SER A 280 21.62 -9.52 2.41
CA SER A 280 22.54 -8.88 3.35
C SER A 280 23.25 -7.66 2.75
N LEU A 281 23.63 -7.71 1.46
CA LEU A 281 24.18 -6.55 0.76
C LEU A 281 23.11 -5.48 0.54
N ILE A 282 21.93 -5.89 0.07
CA ILE A 282 20.81 -4.97 -0.20
C ILE A 282 20.45 -4.20 1.08
N PHE A 283 20.30 -4.86 2.22
CA PHE A 283 19.97 -4.21 3.50
C PHE A 283 21.05 -3.26 3.99
N ARG A 284 22.33 -3.62 3.82
CA ARG A 284 23.43 -2.69 4.14
C ARG A 284 23.38 -1.41 3.31
N LEU A 285 23.08 -1.53 2.01
CA LEU A 285 22.92 -0.37 1.14
C LEU A 285 21.67 0.42 1.51
N SER A 286 20.54 -0.25 1.79
CA SER A 286 19.27 0.37 2.18
C SER A 286 19.39 1.23 3.45
N ALA A 287 20.34 0.93 4.34
CA ALA A 287 20.62 1.74 5.52
C ALA A 287 21.09 3.18 5.20
N PHE A 288 21.48 3.46 3.96
CA PHE A 288 21.87 4.78 3.45
C PHE A 288 20.81 5.43 2.55
N SER A 289 19.68 4.74 2.31
CA SER A 289 18.55 5.30 1.57
C SER A 289 17.97 6.51 2.30
N ARG A 290 17.49 7.49 1.51
CA ARG A 290 16.71 8.64 1.99
C ARG A 290 15.28 8.62 1.47
N SER A 291 14.94 7.63 0.65
CA SER A 291 13.63 7.47 0.06
C SER A 291 12.80 6.45 0.86
N ALA A 292 11.76 6.91 1.54
CA ALA A 292 10.80 6.03 2.20
C ALA A 292 10.13 5.09 1.18
N ALA A 293 9.80 5.58 -0.02
CA ALA A 293 9.20 4.78 -1.10
C ALA A 293 10.10 3.62 -1.52
N ASN A 294 11.41 3.87 -1.69
CA ASN A 294 12.37 2.81 -2.03
C ASN A 294 12.47 1.77 -0.91
N LEU A 295 12.48 2.21 0.36
CA LEU A 295 12.54 1.29 1.51
C LEU A 295 11.29 0.41 1.60
N PHE A 296 10.10 0.96 1.35
CA PHE A 296 8.88 0.16 1.26
C PHE A 296 8.95 -0.87 0.14
N PHE A 297 9.42 -0.48 -1.02
CA PHE A 297 9.54 -1.39 -2.15
C PHE A 297 10.55 -2.51 -1.89
N ILE A 298 11.72 -2.18 -1.35
CA ILE A 298 12.78 -3.16 -1.01
C ILE A 298 12.26 -4.14 0.04
N TYR A 299 11.59 -3.64 1.08
CA TYR A 299 10.98 -4.48 2.12
C TYR A 299 9.91 -5.41 1.53
N SER A 300 9.00 -4.88 0.71
CA SER A 300 7.98 -5.69 0.05
C SER A 300 8.60 -6.77 -0.83
N CYS A 301 9.66 -6.45 -1.60
CA CYS A 301 10.40 -7.45 -2.37
C CYS A 301 10.98 -8.55 -1.48
N TYR A 302 11.57 -8.19 -0.35
CA TYR A 302 12.12 -9.15 0.61
C TYR A 302 11.04 -10.10 1.15
N ARG A 303 9.91 -9.55 1.61
CA ARG A 303 8.81 -10.34 2.17
C ARG A 303 8.15 -11.24 1.13
N GLU A 304 8.05 -10.78 -0.11
CA GLU A 304 7.53 -11.57 -1.21
C GLU A 304 8.49 -12.69 -1.62
N ASP A 305 9.81 -12.45 -1.54
CA ASP A 305 10.82 -13.49 -1.74
C ASP A 305 10.76 -14.57 -0.64
N GLN A 306 10.50 -14.18 0.62
CA GLN A 306 10.28 -15.14 1.71
C GLN A 306 9.01 -15.96 1.52
N PHE A 307 7.94 -15.39 0.96
CA PHE A 307 6.67 -16.07 0.74
C PHE A 307 6.71 -17.05 -0.43
N ALA A 308 7.26 -16.61 -1.57
CA ALA A 308 7.45 -17.45 -2.74
C ALA A 308 8.73 -17.01 -3.47
N PRO A 309 9.85 -17.69 -3.24
CA PRO A 309 11.17 -17.29 -3.70
C PRO A 309 11.25 -17.08 -5.22
N SER A 310 11.85 -15.95 -5.62
CA SER A 310 12.18 -15.66 -7.01
C SER A 310 13.33 -14.65 -7.10
N PRO A 311 14.32 -14.88 -7.98
CA PRO A 311 15.45 -13.97 -8.17
C PRO A 311 15.04 -12.52 -8.49
N ILE A 312 13.87 -12.33 -9.10
CA ILE A 312 13.38 -11.02 -9.52
C ILE A 312 13.28 -10.04 -8.34
N TYR A 313 12.91 -10.50 -7.16
CA TYR A 313 12.72 -9.62 -5.99
C TYR A 313 14.04 -9.02 -5.52
N ALA A 314 15.07 -9.84 -5.36
CA ALA A 314 16.39 -9.36 -4.96
C ALA A 314 17.02 -8.48 -6.05
N GLN A 315 16.81 -8.79 -7.33
CA GLN A 315 17.27 -7.98 -8.46
C GLN A 315 16.63 -6.59 -8.43
N MET A 316 15.30 -6.53 -8.31
CA MET A 316 14.56 -5.27 -8.29
C MET A 316 14.91 -4.41 -7.06
N ALA A 317 15.03 -5.02 -5.89
CA ALA A 317 15.44 -4.35 -4.67
C ALA A 317 16.84 -3.74 -4.81
N TYR A 318 17.80 -4.51 -5.37
CA TYR A 318 19.16 -4.03 -5.62
C TYR A 318 19.20 -2.89 -6.64
N GLN A 319 18.52 -3.02 -7.77
CA GLN A 319 18.44 -1.97 -8.79
C GLN A 319 17.90 -0.66 -8.21
N THR A 320 16.84 -0.77 -7.39
CA THR A 320 16.21 0.41 -6.77
C THR A 320 17.17 1.16 -5.86
N ILE A 321 17.91 0.46 -4.99
CA ILE A 321 18.86 1.14 -4.10
C ILE A 321 20.12 1.63 -4.84
N HIS A 322 20.57 0.91 -5.86
CA HIS A 322 21.73 1.30 -6.66
C HIS A 322 21.44 2.59 -7.44
N GLN A 323 20.29 2.68 -8.11
CA GLN A 323 19.86 3.89 -8.80
C GLN A 323 19.78 5.11 -7.88
N GLU A 324 19.29 4.93 -6.63
CA GLU A 324 19.26 6.02 -5.65
C GLU A 324 20.66 6.51 -5.27
N MET A 325 21.66 5.63 -5.27
CA MET A 325 23.05 5.99 -4.95
C MET A 325 23.77 6.69 -6.10
N GLU A 326 23.54 6.26 -7.35
CA GLU A 326 24.14 6.86 -8.54
C GLU A 326 23.67 8.31 -8.78
N VAL A 327 22.44 8.64 -8.45
CA VAL A 327 21.90 10.02 -8.59
C VAL A 327 22.57 11.01 -7.61
N LYS A 328 23.30 10.52 -6.61
CA LYS A 328 23.94 11.35 -5.57
C LYS A 328 25.43 11.67 -5.85
N GLU A 329 26.05 11.03 -6.85
CA GLU A 329 27.36 11.36 -7.35
C GLU A 329 27.28 12.40 -8.48
#